data_4014229edc2527315c91cfa033bd4296
#
_entry.id   4014229edc2527315c91cfa033bd4296
#
_cell.length_a   1.000
_cell.length_b   1.000
_cell.length_c   1.000
_cell.angle_alpha   90.00
_cell.angle_beta   90.00
_cell.angle_gamma   90.00
#
_symmetry.space_group_name_H-M   'P 1'
#
loop_
_entity.id
_entity.type
_entity.pdbx_description
1 polymer ?
#
loop_
_entity_poly.entity_id
_entity_poly.type
_entity_poly.pdbx_seq_one_letter_code
_entity_poly.pdbx_strand_id
1 'polypeptide(L)'
;MTRMALGVRCTYLLIALAVFVIEVAIGAGRLGGLWVRGSLGDVLAVILVYCGLRGVLALPPRWACVLAVAIGCLIEGLQALHLADRLGLRPGSATYIALGNTATVHDLLMYLVGGGVAYIGDVASCRIAESSRRQTPH
;
A
#
# COMPACT_ATOMS: atom_id res chain seq x y z
N MET A 1 3.23 23.60 -7.75
CA MET A 1 2.77 22.20 -7.78
C MET A 1 2.94 21.66 -9.20
N THR A 2 3.99 20.90 -9.46
CA THR A 2 4.24 20.28 -10.76
C THR A 2 3.19 19.19 -10.98
N ARG A 3 2.31 19.38 -11.96
CA ARG A 3 1.32 18.35 -12.31
C ARG A 3 2.05 17.11 -12.80
N MET A 4 1.87 15.98 -12.12
CA MET A 4 2.39 14.70 -12.62
C MET A 4 1.84 14.43 -14.02
N ALA A 5 2.74 14.04 -14.93
CA ALA A 5 2.34 13.64 -16.29
C ALA A 5 1.35 12.46 -16.22
N LEU A 6 0.37 12.44 -17.13
CA LEU A 6 -0.67 11.40 -17.17
C LEU A 6 -0.08 9.99 -17.24
N GLY A 7 0.98 9.80 -18.05
CA GLY A 7 1.66 8.50 -18.15
C GLY A 7 2.22 8.00 -16.81
N VAL A 8 2.81 8.90 -16.00
CA VAL A 8 3.32 8.55 -14.66
C VAL A 8 2.19 8.12 -13.74
N ARG A 9 1.05 8.82 -13.77
CA ARG A 9 -0.14 8.45 -12.99
C ARG A 9 -0.68 7.08 -13.39
N CYS A 10 -0.77 6.80 -14.69
CA CYS A 10 -1.18 5.50 -15.20
C CYS A 10 -0.25 4.37 -14.70
N THR A 11 1.06 4.61 -14.64
CA THR A 11 2.02 3.63 -14.12
C THR A 11 1.71 3.27 -12.66
N TYR A 12 1.45 4.27 -11.79
CA TYR A 12 1.08 3.99 -10.40
C TYR A 12 -0.23 3.22 -10.28
N LEU A 13 -1.22 3.53 -11.11
CA LEU A 13 -2.50 2.82 -11.11
C LEU A 13 -2.35 1.37 -11.59
N LEU A 14 -1.48 1.12 -12.58
CA LEU A 14 -1.16 -0.24 -13.03
C LEU A 14 -0.44 -1.04 -11.94
N ILE A 15 0.52 -0.43 -11.24
CA ILE A 15 1.19 -1.05 -10.10
C ILE A 15 0.18 -1.35 -9.00
N ALA A 16 -0.69 -0.39 -8.66
CA ALA A 16 -1.75 -0.58 -7.68
C ALA A 16 -2.67 -1.75 -8.04
N LEU A 17 -3.08 -1.85 -9.31
CA LEU A 17 -3.91 -2.94 -9.79
C LEU A 17 -3.18 -4.29 -9.67
N ALA A 18 -1.90 -4.36 -10.05
CA ALA A 18 -1.10 -5.58 -9.94
C ALA A 18 -0.95 -6.03 -8.47
N VAL A 19 -0.64 -5.08 -7.57
CA VAL A 19 -0.55 -5.36 -6.13
C VAL A 19 -1.89 -5.82 -5.58
N PHE A 20 -3.00 -5.18 -5.97
CA PHE A 20 -4.34 -5.58 -5.57
C PHE A 20 -4.69 -7.02 -5.98
N VAL A 21 -4.34 -7.41 -7.21
CA VAL A 21 -4.56 -8.79 -7.67
C VAL A 21 -3.75 -9.80 -6.85
N ILE A 22 -2.51 -9.45 -6.50
CA ILE A 22 -1.65 -10.28 -5.62
C ILE A 22 -2.28 -10.39 -4.22
N GLU A 23 -2.73 -9.28 -3.65
CA GLU A 23 -3.43 -9.26 -2.34
C GLU A 23 -4.65 -10.17 -2.33
N VAL A 24 -5.50 -10.09 -3.35
CA VAL A 24 -6.67 -10.96 -3.51
C VAL A 24 -6.25 -12.44 -3.59
N ALA A 25 -5.19 -12.76 -4.32
CA ALA A 25 -4.68 -14.12 -4.43
C ALA A 25 -4.11 -14.65 -3.11
N ILE A 26 -3.42 -13.80 -2.33
CA ILE A 26 -2.92 -14.11 -0.99
C ILE A 26 -4.10 -14.31 -0.03
N GLY A 27 -5.05 -13.40 -0.01
CA GLY A 27 -6.26 -13.47 0.83
C GLY A 27 -7.12 -14.70 0.54
N ALA A 28 -7.24 -15.10 -0.73
CA ALA A 28 -7.91 -16.30 -1.14
C ALA A 28 -7.14 -17.60 -0.81
N GLY A 29 -5.97 -17.51 -0.20
CA GLY A 29 -5.13 -18.67 0.16
C GLY A 29 -4.47 -19.36 -1.03
N ARG A 30 -4.45 -18.73 -2.20
CA ARG A 30 -3.82 -19.28 -3.42
C ARG A 30 -2.31 -19.09 -3.45
N LEU A 31 -1.79 -18.12 -2.70
CA LEU A 31 -0.37 -17.80 -2.61
C LEU A 31 0.08 -17.77 -1.15
N GLY A 32 1.17 -18.50 -0.88
CA GLY A 32 1.89 -18.44 0.40
C GLY A 32 1.18 -19.10 1.59
N GLY A 33 1.95 -19.21 2.69
CA GLY A 33 1.47 -19.69 4.00
C GLY A 33 1.02 -18.54 4.91
N LEU A 34 0.82 -18.85 6.19
CA LEU A 34 0.35 -17.89 7.21
C LEU A 34 1.24 -16.65 7.34
N TRP A 35 2.56 -16.82 7.21
CA TRP A 35 3.51 -15.69 7.26
C TRP A 35 3.33 -14.72 6.08
N VAL A 36 3.13 -15.26 4.87
CA VAL A 36 2.90 -14.44 3.67
C VAL A 36 1.58 -13.68 3.78
N ARG A 37 0.54 -14.31 4.32
CA ARG A 37 -0.77 -13.67 4.51
C ARG A 37 -0.75 -12.53 5.52
N GLY A 38 0.05 -12.66 6.59
CA GLY A 38 0.24 -11.59 7.56
C GLY A 38 1.26 -10.57 7.05
N SER A 39 2.54 -10.85 7.23
CA SER A 39 3.61 -9.87 7.07
C SER A 39 3.74 -9.28 5.65
N LEU A 40 3.68 -10.12 4.61
CA LEU A 40 3.77 -9.62 3.24
C LEU A 40 2.50 -8.90 2.82
N GLY A 41 1.32 -9.38 3.26
CA GLY A 41 0.05 -8.71 3.02
C GLY A 41 0.08 -7.27 3.52
N ASP A 42 0.50 -7.04 4.75
CA ASP A 42 0.55 -5.69 5.34
C ASP A 42 1.49 -4.75 4.59
N VAL A 43 2.68 -5.26 4.18
CA VAL A 43 3.62 -4.49 3.34
C VAL A 43 2.97 -4.11 2.02
N LEU A 44 2.32 -5.07 1.34
CA LEU A 44 1.68 -4.85 0.04
C LEU A 44 0.48 -3.93 0.14
N ALA A 45 -0.31 -4.02 1.21
CA ALA A 45 -1.46 -3.15 1.45
C ALA A 45 -1.05 -1.67 1.52
N VAL A 46 0.04 -1.36 2.21
CA VAL A 46 0.57 0.02 2.26
C VAL A 46 1.12 0.46 0.91
N ILE A 47 1.80 -0.42 0.16
CA ILE A 47 2.27 -0.12 -1.20
C ILE A 47 1.08 0.15 -2.13
N LEU A 48 -0.01 -0.63 -2.02
CA LEU A 48 -1.24 -0.42 -2.77
C LEU A 48 -1.83 0.96 -2.51
N VAL A 49 -1.99 1.32 -1.23
CA VAL A 49 -2.51 2.65 -0.83
C VAL A 49 -1.60 3.77 -1.32
N TYR A 50 -0.28 3.62 -1.17
CA TYR A 50 0.71 4.57 -1.68
C TYR A 50 0.54 4.80 -3.19
N CYS A 51 0.51 3.75 -3.97
CA CYS A 51 0.33 3.83 -5.42
C CYS A 51 -1.02 4.44 -5.81
N GLY A 52 -2.09 4.12 -5.08
CA GLY A 52 -3.39 4.74 -5.25
C GLY A 52 -3.36 6.26 -5.02
N LEU A 53 -2.75 6.70 -3.91
CA LEU A 53 -2.59 8.13 -3.59
C LEU A 53 -1.75 8.86 -4.64
N ARG A 54 -0.69 8.23 -5.15
CA ARG A 54 0.15 8.78 -6.23
C ARG A 54 -0.61 8.85 -7.56
N GLY A 55 -1.32 7.80 -7.93
CA GLY A 55 -2.02 7.71 -9.21
C GLY A 55 -3.30 8.55 -9.26
N VAL A 56 -4.14 8.49 -8.22
CA VAL A 56 -5.43 9.19 -8.19
C VAL A 56 -5.28 10.65 -7.80
N LEU A 57 -4.64 10.91 -6.65
CA LEU A 57 -4.54 12.26 -6.08
C LEU A 57 -3.29 13.03 -6.53
N ALA A 58 -2.36 12.36 -7.21
CA ALA A 58 -1.07 12.93 -7.64
C ALA A 58 -0.28 13.58 -6.49
N LEU A 59 -0.39 13.03 -5.28
CA LEU A 59 0.30 13.54 -4.09
C LEU A 59 1.82 13.43 -4.25
N PRO A 60 2.60 14.35 -3.67
CA PRO A 60 4.05 14.21 -3.64
C PRO A 60 4.47 12.95 -2.84
N PRO A 61 5.63 12.31 -3.16
CA PRO A 61 6.05 11.04 -2.57
C PRO A 61 5.99 11.02 -1.04
N ARG A 62 6.48 12.08 -0.40
CA ARG A 62 6.49 12.21 1.07
C ARG A 62 5.10 12.13 1.69
N TRP A 63 4.12 12.85 1.11
CA TRP A 63 2.76 12.87 1.63
C TRP A 63 2.01 11.57 1.33
N ALA A 64 2.25 10.97 0.16
CA ALA A 64 1.70 9.66 -0.16
C ALA A 64 2.20 8.60 0.84
N CYS A 65 3.50 8.62 1.20
CA CYS A 65 4.07 7.72 2.19
C CYS A 65 3.44 7.92 3.58
N VAL A 66 3.44 9.16 4.07
CA VAL A 66 2.88 9.47 5.41
C VAL A 66 1.42 9.05 5.50
N LEU A 67 0.61 9.38 4.49
CA LEU A 67 -0.82 9.04 4.48
C LEU A 67 -1.05 7.54 4.34
N ALA A 68 -0.27 6.83 3.50
CA ALA A 68 -0.42 5.39 3.36
C ALA A 68 -0.13 4.66 4.67
N VAL A 69 0.96 5.01 5.36
CA VAL A 69 1.29 4.46 6.68
C VAL A 69 0.24 4.85 7.72
N ALA A 70 -0.21 6.10 7.73
CA ALA A 70 -1.24 6.57 8.67
C ALA A 70 -2.57 5.82 8.50
N ILE A 71 -2.96 5.52 7.25
CA ILE A 71 -4.15 4.71 6.96
C ILE A 71 -3.97 3.29 7.49
N GLY A 72 -2.80 2.66 7.28
CA GLY A 72 -2.50 1.35 7.86
C GLY A 72 -2.59 1.36 9.39
N CYS A 73 -1.95 2.32 10.05
CA CYS A 73 -2.03 2.48 11.51
C CYS A 73 -3.45 2.74 12.01
N LEU A 74 -4.26 3.49 11.24
CA LEU A 74 -5.67 3.72 11.59
C LEU A 74 -6.47 2.42 11.52
N ILE A 75 -6.30 1.63 10.48
CA ILE A 75 -6.95 0.33 10.35
C ILE A 75 -6.57 -0.57 11.53
N GLU A 76 -5.30 -0.62 11.89
CA GLU A 76 -4.80 -1.38 13.05
C GLU A 76 -5.44 -0.91 14.35
N GLY A 77 -5.56 0.41 14.54
CA GLY A 77 -6.27 0.98 15.69
C GLY A 77 -7.74 0.56 15.75
N LEU A 78 -8.43 0.51 14.62
CA LEU A 78 -9.81 0.04 14.52
C LEU A 78 -9.93 -1.47 14.81
N GLN A 79 -8.94 -2.26 14.40
CA GLN A 79 -8.85 -3.69 14.71
C GLN A 79 -8.63 -3.92 16.21
N ALA A 80 -7.76 -3.12 16.85
CA ALA A 80 -7.54 -3.16 18.30
C ALA A 80 -8.83 -2.87 19.09
N LEU A 81 -9.74 -2.08 18.53
CA LEU A 81 -11.05 -1.80 19.11
C LEU A 81 -12.10 -2.89 18.84
N HIS A 82 -11.74 -3.99 18.17
CA HIS A 82 -12.67 -5.05 17.75
C HIS A 82 -13.89 -4.50 17.01
N LEU A 83 -13.65 -3.55 16.09
CA LEU A 83 -14.73 -2.82 15.43
C LEU A 83 -15.63 -3.75 14.59
N ALA A 84 -15.06 -4.78 13.98
CA ALA A 84 -15.81 -5.76 13.19
C ALA A 84 -16.91 -6.47 14.02
N ASP A 85 -16.56 -6.87 15.27
CA ASP A 85 -17.51 -7.51 16.19
C ASP A 85 -18.55 -6.51 16.70
N ARG A 86 -18.12 -5.28 17.04
CA ARG A 86 -19.03 -4.22 17.52
C ARG A 86 -20.05 -3.79 16.48
N LEU A 87 -19.70 -3.88 15.19
CA LEU A 87 -20.61 -3.61 14.07
C LEU A 87 -21.48 -4.80 13.70
N GLY A 88 -21.34 -5.95 14.39
CA GLY A 88 -22.11 -7.16 14.12
C GLY A 88 -21.85 -7.77 12.75
N LEU A 89 -20.64 -7.56 12.20
CA LEU A 89 -20.27 -8.12 10.92
C LEU A 89 -20.15 -9.64 11.03
N ARG A 90 -20.60 -10.34 9.98
CA ARG A 90 -20.53 -11.81 9.96
C ARG A 90 -19.08 -12.28 9.88
N PRO A 91 -18.61 -13.13 10.83
CA PRO A 91 -17.31 -13.77 10.74
C PRO A 91 -17.11 -14.46 9.40
N GLY A 92 -15.97 -14.21 8.75
CA GLY A 92 -15.66 -14.76 7.42
C GLY A 92 -16.18 -13.95 6.23
N SER A 93 -16.97 -12.88 6.43
CA SER A 93 -17.29 -11.95 5.35
C SER A 93 -16.05 -11.16 4.90
N ALA A 94 -16.04 -10.70 3.63
CA ALA A 94 -14.92 -9.90 3.11
C ALA A 94 -14.66 -8.65 3.95
N THR A 95 -15.71 -7.98 4.43
CA THR A 95 -15.62 -6.81 5.32
C THR A 95 -15.06 -7.16 6.69
N TYR A 96 -15.45 -8.33 7.27
CA TYR A 96 -14.90 -8.81 8.53
C TYR A 96 -13.41 -9.14 8.42
N ILE A 97 -13.02 -9.80 7.32
CA ILE A 97 -11.62 -10.14 7.05
C ILE A 97 -10.77 -8.87 6.83
N ALA A 98 -11.30 -7.89 6.09
CA ALA A 98 -10.60 -6.64 5.81
C ALA A 98 -10.43 -5.76 7.06
N LEU A 99 -11.45 -5.72 7.94
CA LEU A 99 -11.37 -4.97 9.20
C LEU A 99 -10.53 -5.70 10.25
N GLY A 100 -10.50 -7.06 10.22
CA GLY A 100 -9.77 -7.87 11.21
C GLY A 100 -10.22 -7.65 12.66
N ASN A 101 -9.61 -8.38 13.58
CA ASN A 101 -9.87 -8.28 15.02
C ASN A 101 -8.60 -8.42 15.87
N THR A 102 -7.43 -8.50 15.24
CA THR A 102 -6.16 -8.71 15.94
C THR A 102 -5.18 -7.63 15.50
N ALA A 103 -4.90 -6.71 16.40
CA ALA A 103 -3.89 -5.69 16.22
C ALA A 103 -2.56 -6.19 16.76
N THR A 104 -1.48 -6.05 16.01
CA THR A 104 -0.14 -6.40 16.48
C THR A 104 0.88 -5.30 16.19
N VAL A 105 1.89 -5.19 17.08
CA VAL A 105 3.04 -4.29 16.83
C VAL A 105 3.81 -4.71 15.58
N HIS A 106 3.76 -6.00 15.23
CA HIS A 106 4.37 -6.52 14.01
C HIS A 106 3.77 -5.87 12.76
N ASP A 107 2.44 -5.75 12.69
CA ASP A 107 1.74 -5.18 11.55
C ASP A 107 2.09 -3.69 11.37
N LEU A 108 2.21 -2.94 12.47
CA LEU A 108 2.70 -1.56 12.43
C LEU A 108 4.12 -1.46 11.83
N LEU A 109 5.01 -2.39 12.17
CA LEU A 109 6.35 -2.44 11.58
C LEU A 109 6.30 -2.77 10.09
N MET A 110 5.43 -3.68 9.68
CA MET A 110 5.25 -4.04 8.26
C MET A 110 4.70 -2.85 7.45
N TYR A 111 3.82 -2.04 8.01
CA TYR A 111 3.35 -0.80 7.38
C TYR A 111 4.47 0.21 7.18
N LEU A 112 5.35 0.38 8.16
CA LEU A 112 6.53 1.25 8.01
C LEU A 112 7.49 0.74 6.93
N VAL A 113 7.72 -0.57 6.88
CA VAL A 113 8.54 -1.22 5.84
C VAL A 113 7.90 -0.99 4.46
N GLY A 114 6.60 -1.25 4.31
CA GLY A 114 5.87 -1.05 3.06
C GLY A 114 5.93 0.40 2.56
N GLY A 115 5.69 1.35 3.45
CA GLY A 115 5.80 2.78 3.16
C GLY A 115 7.22 3.20 2.75
N GLY A 116 8.23 2.70 3.46
CA GLY A 116 9.63 2.93 3.15
C GLY A 116 10.05 2.38 1.79
N VAL A 117 9.68 1.13 1.49
CA VAL A 117 9.95 0.49 0.19
C VAL A 117 9.32 1.27 -0.95
N ALA A 118 8.03 1.64 -0.82
CA ALA A 118 7.32 2.40 -1.83
C ALA A 118 7.95 3.79 -2.06
N TYR A 119 8.29 4.50 -0.99
CA TYR A 119 8.92 5.81 -1.06
C TYR A 119 10.30 5.77 -1.70
N ILE A 120 11.17 4.87 -1.25
CA ILE A 120 12.54 4.72 -1.78
C ILE A 120 12.49 4.33 -3.26
N GLY A 121 11.64 3.38 -3.63
CA GLY A 121 11.45 2.95 -5.02
C GLY A 121 10.99 4.10 -5.92
N ASP A 122 10.05 4.91 -5.47
CA ASP A 122 9.55 6.08 -6.20
C ASP A 122 10.65 7.13 -6.40
N VAL A 123 11.33 7.55 -5.33
CA VAL A 123 12.39 8.56 -5.39
C VAL A 123 13.58 8.08 -6.24
N ALA A 124 13.95 6.81 -6.12
CA ALA A 124 15.02 6.23 -6.94
C ALA A 124 14.65 6.23 -8.43
N SER A 125 13.42 5.84 -8.77
CA SER A 125 12.92 5.84 -10.16
C SER A 125 12.92 7.25 -10.76
N CYS A 126 12.51 8.25 -9.99
CA CYS A 126 12.55 9.65 -10.44
C CYS A 126 13.99 10.12 -10.73
N ARG A 127 14.95 9.79 -9.86
CA ARG A 127 16.37 10.16 -10.06
C ARG A 127 16.98 9.50 -11.29
N ILE A 128 16.68 8.23 -11.54
CA ILE A 128 17.16 7.50 -12.72
C ILE A 128 16.61 8.14 -13.98
N ALA A 129 15.32 8.48 -14.02
CA ALA A 129 14.69 9.13 -15.17
C ALA A 129 15.28 10.51 -15.47
N GLU A 130 15.63 11.28 -14.44
CA GLU A 130 16.30 12.59 -14.60
C GLU A 130 17.73 12.45 -15.12
N SER A 131 18.48 11.45 -14.63
CA SER A 131 19.85 11.16 -15.09
C SER A 131 19.88 10.77 -16.56
N SER A 132 18.98 9.91 -17.00
CA SER A 132 18.87 9.47 -18.40
C SER A 132 18.56 10.63 -19.35
N ARG A 133 17.71 11.58 -18.92
CA ARG A 133 17.39 12.79 -19.74
C ARG A 133 18.57 13.74 -19.91
N ARG A 134 19.49 13.78 -18.96
CA ARG A 134 20.70 14.63 -19.04
C ARG A 134 21.80 14.05 -19.94
N GLN A 135 21.73 12.74 -20.26
CA GLN A 135 22.75 12.05 -21.06
C GLN A 135 22.40 11.95 -22.55
N THR A 136 21.24 12.44 -23.00
CA THR A 136 20.90 12.56 -24.42
C THR A 136 21.26 13.97 -24.90
N PRO A 137 22.50 14.22 -25.41
CA PRO A 137 22.82 15.45 -26.12
C PRO A 137 22.10 15.42 -27.47
N HIS A 138 21.57 16.57 -27.86
CA HIS A 138 21.02 16.82 -29.18
C HIS A 138 22.09 16.77 -30.25
#